data_e52f2e7a8c120b735bd9ec757884be59
#
_entry.id   e52f2e7a8c120b735bd9ec757884be59
#
_cell.length_a   1.000
_cell.length_b   1.000
_cell.length_c   1.000
_cell.angle_alpha   90.00
_cell.angle_beta   90.00
_cell.angle_gamma   90.00
#
_symmetry.space_group_name_H-M   'P 1'
#
loop_
_entity.id
_entity.type
_entity.pdbx_description
1 polymer ?
#
loop_
_entity_poly.entity_id
_entity_poly.type
_entity_poly.pdbx_seq_one_letter_code
_entity_poly.pdbx_strand_id
1 'polypeptide(L)'
;MTASVVVRDAVAADVGDVARIHVTTWRAAYAGLIDDAVLAGLTEEGYRTQWGARLPASPPSFCLVALDGADLVGFAAGGPSLDGDDAEGQVYALYVDPARWRGGAGRALLAAAEERLRETGSERGALWVLSTNAPARSFYEACGWHADGRTRVGSLHGTELPVSSFVRRLERGQRGVSRPAERPARD
;
A
#
# COMPACT_ATOMS: atom_id res chain seq x y z
N MET A 1 -8.69 14.95 -21.15
CA MET A 1 -9.29 14.97 -19.80
C MET A 1 -8.61 13.85 -19.02
N THR A 2 -7.72 14.16 -18.10
CA THR A 2 -7.11 13.15 -17.22
C THR A 2 -8.19 12.66 -16.27
N ALA A 3 -8.59 11.40 -16.40
CA ALA A 3 -9.50 10.77 -15.46
C ALA A 3 -8.87 10.87 -14.06
N SER A 4 -9.62 11.35 -13.09
CA SER A 4 -9.16 11.47 -11.71
C SER A 4 -9.26 10.10 -11.05
N VAL A 5 -8.14 9.54 -10.63
CA VAL A 5 -8.12 8.30 -9.86
C VAL A 5 -8.84 8.52 -8.53
N VAL A 6 -9.84 7.71 -8.26
CA VAL A 6 -10.57 7.71 -6.98
C VAL A 6 -10.12 6.53 -6.13
N VAL A 7 -9.82 6.78 -4.84
CA VAL A 7 -9.45 5.74 -3.89
C VAL A 7 -10.57 5.57 -2.86
N ARG A 8 -10.95 4.33 -2.59
CA ARG A 8 -11.93 3.96 -1.56
C ARG A 8 -11.54 2.67 -0.85
N ASP A 9 -12.25 2.37 0.24
CA ASP A 9 -12.14 1.06 0.88
C ASP A 9 -12.56 -0.06 -0.07
N ALA A 10 -11.83 -1.19 0.01
CA ALA A 10 -12.18 -2.41 -0.69
C ALA A 10 -13.41 -3.07 -0.05
N VAL A 11 -14.29 -3.59 -0.88
CA VAL A 11 -15.45 -4.38 -0.48
C VAL A 11 -15.32 -5.82 -0.99
N ALA A 12 -16.16 -6.72 -0.49
CA ALA A 12 -16.12 -8.14 -0.91
C ALA A 12 -16.24 -8.34 -2.43
N ALA A 13 -16.97 -7.47 -3.12
CA ALA A 13 -17.12 -7.52 -4.58
C ALA A 13 -15.80 -7.27 -5.35
N ASP A 14 -14.82 -6.59 -4.72
CA ASP A 14 -13.54 -6.26 -5.36
C ASP A 14 -12.55 -7.44 -5.37
N VAL A 15 -12.83 -8.53 -4.64
CA VAL A 15 -11.92 -9.67 -4.46
C VAL A 15 -11.37 -10.19 -5.79
N GLY A 16 -12.23 -10.29 -6.83
CA GLY A 16 -11.84 -10.77 -8.15
C GLY A 16 -10.78 -9.88 -8.81
N ASP A 17 -11.01 -8.57 -8.83
CA ASP A 17 -10.08 -7.60 -9.41
C ASP A 17 -8.79 -7.47 -8.61
N VAL A 18 -8.88 -7.47 -7.27
CA VAL A 18 -7.71 -7.47 -6.39
C VAL A 18 -6.83 -8.69 -6.65
N ALA A 19 -7.42 -9.88 -6.77
CA ALA A 19 -6.68 -11.12 -7.07
C ALA A 19 -6.01 -11.05 -8.45
N ARG A 20 -6.74 -10.61 -9.48
CA ARG A 20 -6.23 -10.43 -10.84
C ARG A 20 -5.04 -9.45 -10.85
N ILE A 21 -5.19 -8.27 -10.25
CA ILE A 21 -4.13 -7.26 -10.19
C ILE A 21 -2.91 -7.80 -9.44
N HIS A 22 -3.12 -8.53 -8.34
CA HIS A 22 -2.02 -9.14 -7.59
C HIS A 22 -1.18 -10.03 -8.51
N VAL A 23 -1.80 -11.01 -9.18
CA VAL A 23 -1.10 -11.94 -10.07
C VAL A 23 -0.44 -11.23 -11.25
N THR A 24 -1.18 -10.33 -11.91
CA THR A 24 -0.68 -9.64 -13.11
C THR A 24 0.50 -8.74 -12.76
N THR A 25 0.42 -8.02 -11.64
CA THR A 25 1.49 -7.14 -11.17
C THR A 25 2.72 -7.96 -10.78
N TRP A 26 2.55 -9.07 -10.06
CA TRP A 26 3.67 -9.93 -9.69
C TRP A 26 4.43 -10.46 -10.89
N ARG A 27 3.71 -10.98 -11.88
CA ARG A 27 4.31 -11.47 -13.12
C ARG A 27 5.08 -10.40 -13.89
N ALA A 28 4.60 -9.16 -13.87
CA ALA A 28 5.28 -8.06 -14.56
C ALA A 28 6.43 -7.46 -13.73
N ALA A 29 6.21 -7.21 -12.43
CA ALA A 29 7.17 -6.50 -11.58
C ALA A 29 8.34 -7.36 -11.14
N TYR A 30 8.17 -8.68 -11.09
CA TYR A 30 9.18 -9.62 -10.60
C TYR A 30 9.76 -10.52 -11.70
N ALA A 31 9.40 -10.30 -12.98
CA ALA A 31 10.02 -10.96 -14.12
C ALA A 31 11.55 -10.76 -14.10
N GLY A 32 12.32 -11.86 -14.16
CA GLY A 32 13.77 -11.83 -14.05
C GLY A 32 14.35 -11.54 -12.65
N LEU A 33 13.49 -11.30 -11.64
CA LEU A 33 13.89 -11.12 -10.24
C LEU A 33 13.55 -12.33 -9.36
N ILE A 34 12.55 -13.08 -9.76
CA ILE A 34 12.07 -14.31 -9.11
C ILE A 34 12.01 -15.41 -10.17
N ASP A 35 12.19 -16.65 -9.75
CA ASP A 35 12.09 -17.80 -10.64
C ASP A 35 10.77 -17.82 -11.43
N ASP A 36 10.85 -17.97 -12.75
CA ASP A 36 9.71 -17.98 -13.65
C ASP A 36 8.69 -19.08 -13.30
N ALA A 37 9.13 -20.21 -12.77
CA ALA A 37 8.24 -21.30 -12.32
C ALA A 37 7.38 -20.86 -11.13
N VAL A 38 7.92 -20.05 -10.21
CA VAL A 38 7.18 -19.46 -9.09
C VAL A 38 6.13 -18.50 -9.62
N LEU A 39 6.51 -17.60 -10.55
CA LEU A 39 5.58 -16.64 -11.14
C LEU A 39 4.49 -17.31 -11.98
N ALA A 40 4.81 -18.38 -12.70
CA ALA A 40 3.85 -19.18 -13.46
C ALA A 40 2.86 -19.90 -12.55
N GLY A 41 3.30 -20.34 -11.37
CA GLY A 41 2.47 -21.00 -10.35
C GLY A 41 1.45 -20.09 -9.66
N LEU A 42 1.55 -18.76 -9.80
CA LEU A 42 0.58 -17.83 -9.23
C LEU A 42 -0.76 -17.92 -9.98
N THR A 43 -1.84 -18.14 -9.26
CA THR A 43 -3.19 -18.24 -9.83
C THR A 43 -4.14 -17.21 -9.24
N GLU A 44 -5.01 -16.66 -10.07
CA GLU A 44 -6.05 -15.74 -9.59
C GLU A 44 -6.99 -16.43 -8.58
N GLU A 45 -7.28 -17.71 -8.75
CA GLU A 45 -8.13 -18.46 -7.83
C GLU A 45 -7.49 -18.59 -6.43
N GLY A 46 -6.19 -18.88 -6.36
CA GLY A 46 -5.46 -18.92 -5.09
C GLY A 46 -5.50 -17.58 -4.37
N TYR A 47 -5.29 -16.49 -5.11
CA TYR A 47 -5.37 -15.14 -4.54
C TYR A 47 -6.80 -14.70 -4.24
N ARG A 48 -7.79 -15.13 -5.02
CA ARG A 48 -9.21 -14.90 -4.73
C ARG A 48 -9.59 -15.51 -3.39
N THR A 49 -9.14 -16.72 -3.11
CA THR A 49 -9.34 -17.37 -1.81
C THR A 49 -8.66 -16.61 -0.68
N GLN A 50 -7.40 -16.20 -0.86
CA GLN A 50 -6.65 -15.46 0.16
C GLN A 50 -7.26 -14.08 0.44
N TRP A 51 -7.62 -13.31 -0.58
CA TRP A 51 -8.22 -12.00 -0.42
C TRP A 51 -9.67 -12.08 0.04
N GLY A 52 -10.41 -13.10 -0.35
CA GLY A 52 -11.77 -13.36 0.14
C GLY A 52 -11.84 -13.57 1.65
N ALA A 53 -10.81 -14.17 2.24
CA ALA A 53 -10.70 -14.33 3.68
C ALA A 53 -10.29 -13.04 4.42
N ARG A 54 -9.82 -12.00 3.70
CA ARG A 54 -9.29 -10.75 4.27
C ARG A 54 -10.18 -9.54 3.99
N LEU A 55 -11.08 -9.62 3.02
CA LEU A 55 -11.94 -8.50 2.61
C LEU A 55 -13.41 -8.73 3.01
N PRO A 56 -14.08 -7.69 3.51
CA PRO A 56 -13.53 -6.37 3.82
C PRO A 56 -12.55 -6.43 5.01
N ALA A 57 -11.50 -5.61 4.95
CA ALA A 57 -10.53 -5.54 6.05
C ALA A 57 -11.16 -4.91 7.30
N SER A 58 -10.76 -5.40 8.47
CA SER A 58 -11.23 -4.88 9.76
C SER A 58 -10.16 -3.98 10.40
N PRO A 59 -10.55 -2.84 10.99
CA PRO A 59 -9.61 -1.99 11.71
C PRO A 59 -8.87 -2.77 12.82
N PRO A 60 -7.60 -2.46 13.07
CA PRO A 60 -6.81 -1.36 12.48
C PRO A 60 -6.19 -1.65 11.09
N SER A 61 -6.42 -2.83 10.51
CA SER A 61 -5.99 -3.14 9.14
C SER A 61 -6.95 -2.54 8.11
N PHE A 62 -6.44 -2.23 6.93
CA PHE A 62 -7.21 -1.68 5.82
C PHE A 62 -6.82 -2.33 4.48
N CYS A 63 -7.72 -2.26 3.53
CA CYS A 63 -7.45 -2.47 2.12
C CYS A 63 -8.17 -1.40 1.30
N LEU A 64 -7.43 -0.71 0.46
CA LEU A 64 -7.89 0.37 -0.41
C LEU A 64 -7.79 -0.05 -1.86
N VAL A 65 -8.73 0.38 -2.68
CA VAL A 65 -8.72 0.18 -4.13
C VAL A 65 -8.72 1.52 -4.86
N ALA A 66 -8.01 1.58 -5.98
CA ALA A 66 -7.99 2.72 -6.89
C ALA A 66 -8.82 2.41 -8.12
N LEU A 67 -9.68 3.36 -8.48
CA LEU A 67 -10.55 3.31 -9.65
C LEU A 67 -10.15 4.40 -10.66
N ASP A 68 -10.10 4.03 -11.93
CA ASP A 68 -9.99 4.95 -13.07
C ASP A 68 -11.29 4.82 -13.89
N GLY A 69 -12.23 5.73 -13.68
CA GLY A 69 -13.61 5.53 -14.10
C GLY A 69 -14.29 4.38 -13.36
N ALA A 70 -14.74 3.37 -14.10
CA ALA A 70 -15.35 2.15 -13.55
C ALA A 70 -14.33 1.03 -13.29
N ASP A 71 -13.11 1.15 -13.83
CA ASP A 71 -12.10 0.11 -13.78
C ASP A 71 -11.33 0.15 -12.45
N LEU A 72 -11.25 -0.98 -11.75
CA LEU A 72 -10.35 -1.15 -10.62
C LEU A 72 -8.93 -1.40 -11.16
N VAL A 73 -8.02 -0.46 -10.89
CA VAL A 73 -6.68 -0.39 -11.49
C VAL A 73 -5.54 -0.64 -10.51
N GLY A 74 -5.81 -0.73 -9.22
CA GLY A 74 -4.80 -1.00 -8.21
C GLY A 74 -5.38 -1.13 -6.82
N PHE A 75 -4.56 -1.61 -5.89
CA PHE A 75 -4.93 -1.70 -4.47
C PHE A 75 -3.72 -1.53 -3.55
N ALA A 76 -3.99 -1.14 -2.31
CA ALA A 76 -3.03 -1.10 -1.21
C ALA A 76 -3.64 -1.71 0.04
N ALA A 77 -2.86 -2.49 0.78
CA ALA A 77 -3.25 -3.04 2.07
C ALA A 77 -2.22 -2.68 3.13
N GLY A 78 -2.65 -2.45 4.36
CA GLY A 78 -1.78 -2.08 5.46
C GLY A 78 -2.48 -2.18 6.82
N GLY A 79 -1.78 -1.76 7.84
CA GLY A 79 -2.23 -1.78 9.23
C GLY A 79 -1.06 -1.64 10.21
N PRO A 80 -1.17 -2.20 11.43
CA PRO A 80 -0.09 -2.22 12.40
C PRO A 80 1.17 -2.86 11.87
N SER A 81 2.32 -2.46 12.40
CA SER A 81 3.61 -3.08 12.06
C SER A 81 3.59 -4.58 12.39
N LEU A 82 4.04 -5.39 11.44
CA LEU A 82 4.24 -6.83 11.64
C LEU A 82 5.59 -7.13 12.31
N ASP A 83 6.42 -6.12 12.49
CA ASP A 83 7.75 -6.23 13.10
C ASP A 83 7.75 -5.88 14.61
N GLY A 84 6.56 -5.62 15.19
CA GLY A 84 6.38 -5.40 16.63
C GLY A 84 6.73 -3.98 17.13
N ASP A 85 6.82 -3.00 16.24
CA ASP A 85 6.97 -1.59 16.60
C ASP A 85 5.60 -0.90 16.64
N ASP A 86 5.06 -0.66 17.82
CA ASP A 86 3.73 -0.09 18.03
C ASP A 86 3.58 1.35 17.51
N ALA A 87 4.67 2.10 17.36
CA ALA A 87 4.67 3.44 16.78
C ALA A 87 4.69 3.43 15.25
N GLU A 88 4.88 2.25 14.64
CA GLU A 88 5.02 2.08 13.21
C GLU A 88 3.78 1.41 12.62
N GLY A 89 3.20 2.06 11.61
CA GLY A 89 2.24 1.41 10.72
C GLY A 89 2.94 0.83 9.50
N GLN A 90 2.36 -0.16 8.87
CA GLN A 90 2.99 -0.84 7.73
C GLN A 90 2.07 -0.93 6.53
N VAL A 91 2.60 -0.61 5.35
CA VAL A 91 1.99 -0.94 4.06
C VAL A 91 2.47 -2.34 3.67
N TYR A 92 1.54 -3.30 3.68
CA TYR A 92 1.85 -4.72 3.41
C TYR A 92 1.91 -5.03 1.92
N ALA A 93 1.09 -4.34 1.13
CA ALA A 93 0.98 -4.52 -0.32
C ALA A 93 0.59 -3.20 -0.98
N LEU A 94 1.15 -2.94 -2.14
CA LEU A 94 0.76 -1.85 -3.05
C LEU A 94 1.01 -2.33 -4.47
N TYR A 95 -0.07 -2.57 -5.21
CA TYR A 95 -0.02 -3.07 -6.56
C TYR A 95 -0.94 -2.29 -7.49
N VAL A 96 -0.46 -2.02 -8.69
CA VAL A 96 -1.18 -1.34 -9.76
C VAL A 96 -1.07 -2.19 -11.02
N ASP A 97 -2.16 -2.34 -11.73
CA ASP A 97 -2.18 -3.03 -13.02
C ASP A 97 -1.06 -2.50 -13.94
N PRO A 98 -0.19 -3.35 -14.48
CA PRO A 98 0.93 -2.92 -15.32
C PRO A 98 0.52 -2.04 -16.49
N ALA A 99 -0.67 -2.27 -17.07
CA ALA A 99 -1.20 -1.45 -18.15
C ALA A 99 -1.56 -0.01 -17.71
N ARG A 100 -1.65 0.24 -16.41
CA ARG A 100 -2.01 1.53 -15.79
C ARG A 100 -0.86 2.17 -15.00
N TRP A 101 0.36 1.63 -15.12
CA TRP A 101 1.53 2.23 -14.48
C TRP A 101 1.77 3.65 -15.02
N ARG A 102 2.37 4.49 -14.18
CA ARG A 102 2.64 5.92 -14.44
C ARG A 102 1.39 6.78 -14.62
N GLY A 103 0.19 6.22 -14.42
CA GLY A 103 -1.09 6.94 -14.43
C GLY A 103 -1.47 7.62 -13.11
N GLY A 104 -0.60 7.58 -12.08
CA GLY A 104 -0.85 8.23 -10.78
C GLY A 104 -1.54 7.36 -9.74
N ALA A 105 -2.12 6.20 -10.10
CA ALA A 105 -2.85 5.32 -9.18
C ALA A 105 -2.00 4.86 -7.99
N GLY A 106 -0.73 4.48 -8.21
CA GLY A 106 0.17 4.08 -7.13
C GLY A 106 0.44 5.20 -6.13
N ARG A 107 0.62 6.44 -6.60
CA ARG A 107 0.81 7.61 -5.73
C ARG A 107 -0.46 7.91 -4.93
N ALA A 108 -1.63 7.85 -5.54
CA ALA A 108 -2.91 8.05 -4.87
C ALA A 108 -3.16 6.99 -3.79
N LEU A 109 -2.91 5.71 -4.09
CA LEU A 109 -3.02 4.61 -3.14
C LEU A 109 -2.05 4.77 -1.96
N LEU A 110 -0.79 5.12 -2.23
CA LEU A 110 0.21 5.29 -1.17
C LEU A 110 -0.15 6.45 -0.25
N ALA A 111 -0.60 7.59 -0.81
CA ALA A 111 -1.05 8.74 -0.02
C ALA A 111 -2.27 8.41 0.85
N ALA A 112 -3.24 7.67 0.31
CA ALA A 112 -4.40 7.21 1.08
C ALA A 112 -4.02 6.20 2.16
N ALA A 113 -3.06 5.30 1.90
CA ALA A 113 -2.54 4.38 2.89
C ALA A 113 -1.83 5.12 4.04
N GLU A 114 -1.02 6.13 3.72
CA GLU A 114 -0.39 6.99 4.73
C GLU A 114 -1.41 7.68 5.64
N GLU A 115 -2.53 8.16 5.06
CA GLU A 115 -3.61 8.78 5.85
C GLU A 115 -4.26 7.75 6.78
N ARG A 116 -4.52 6.53 6.30
CA ARG A 116 -5.06 5.45 7.15
C ARG A 116 -4.13 5.10 8.30
N LEU A 117 -2.81 5.02 8.06
CA LEU A 117 -1.84 4.79 9.11
C LEU A 117 -1.83 5.94 10.15
N ARG A 118 -1.99 7.20 9.71
CA ARG A 118 -2.12 8.34 10.63
C ARG A 118 -3.39 8.26 11.49
N GLU A 119 -4.50 7.88 10.89
CA GLU A 119 -5.79 7.72 11.60
C GLU A 119 -5.71 6.66 12.70
N THR A 120 -4.90 5.61 12.52
CA THR A 120 -4.64 4.60 13.55
C THR A 120 -3.60 5.02 14.59
N GLY A 121 -3.05 6.23 14.48
CA GLY A 121 -2.10 6.80 15.45
C GLY A 121 -0.63 6.50 15.17
N SER A 122 -0.31 5.91 14.03
CA SER A 122 1.08 5.64 13.66
C SER A 122 1.84 6.95 13.39
N GLU A 123 3.03 7.06 13.94
CA GLU A 123 3.91 8.23 13.72
C GLU A 123 4.87 8.02 12.55
N ARG A 124 5.06 6.77 12.14
CA ARG A 124 5.92 6.35 11.04
C ARG A 124 5.23 5.26 10.23
N GLY A 125 5.35 5.36 8.91
CA GLY A 125 4.99 4.29 7.98
C GLY A 125 6.23 3.50 7.59
N ALA A 126 6.10 2.19 7.45
CA ALA A 126 7.12 1.29 6.95
C ALA A 126 6.57 0.41 5.82
N LEU A 127 7.45 -0.08 4.98
CA LEU A 127 7.17 -1.13 4.00
C LEU A 127 8.43 -1.92 3.69
N TRP A 128 8.26 -3.12 3.17
CA TRP A 128 9.35 -3.96 2.71
C TRP A 128 9.26 -4.12 1.19
N VAL A 129 10.37 -3.87 0.52
CA VAL A 129 10.49 -4.00 -0.95
C VAL A 129 11.65 -4.92 -1.29
N LEU A 130 11.50 -5.73 -2.33
CA LEU A 130 12.58 -6.58 -2.84
C LEU A 130 13.80 -5.69 -3.17
N SER A 131 14.95 -6.01 -2.58
CA SER A 131 16.16 -5.15 -2.66
C SER A 131 16.63 -4.93 -4.10
N THR A 132 16.36 -5.89 -4.99
CA THR A 132 16.68 -5.83 -6.43
C THR A 132 15.60 -5.16 -7.28
N ASN A 133 14.42 -4.84 -6.73
CA ASN A 133 13.35 -4.16 -7.47
C ASN A 133 13.61 -2.64 -7.54
N ALA A 134 14.55 -2.23 -8.39
CA ALA A 134 14.92 -0.83 -8.56
C ALA A 134 13.76 0.09 -8.96
N PRO A 135 12.82 -0.29 -9.86
CA PRO A 135 11.66 0.54 -10.18
C PRO A 135 10.77 0.85 -8.98
N ALA A 136 10.48 -0.16 -8.13
CA ALA A 136 9.65 0.05 -6.94
C ALA A 136 10.37 0.94 -5.91
N ARG A 137 11.67 0.72 -5.68
CA ARG A 137 12.48 1.57 -4.78
C ARG A 137 12.47 3.03 -5.23
N SER A 138 12.73 3.29 -6.51
CA SER A 138 12.68 4.66 -7.07
C SER A 138 11.29 5.29 -6.96
N PHE A 139 10.22 4.49 -7.10
CA PHE A 139 8.85 4.97 -6.88
C PHE A 139 8.64 5.43 -5.44
N TYR A 140 9.06 4.64 -4.44
CA TYR A 140 8.94 5.03 -3.04
C TYR A 140 9.78 6.26 -2.71
N GLU A 141 11.01 6.34 -3.20
CA GLU A 141 11.86 7.53 -3.05
C GLU A 141 11.21 8.80 -3.63
N ALA A 142 10.62 8.69 -4.84
CA ALA A 142 9.89 9.79 -5.47
C ALA A 142 8.60 10.18 -4.72
N CYS A 143 8.12 9.32 -3.82
CA CYS A 143 7.01 9.60 -2.91
C CYS A 143 7.47 10.09 -1.53
N GLY A 144 8.78 10.30 -1.31
CA GLY A 144 9.34 10.81 -0.05
C GLY A 144 9.58 9.75 1.02
N TRP A 145 9.57 8.46 0.64
CA TRP A 145 10.02 7.36 1.47
C TRP A 145 11.53 7.17 1.29
N HIS A 146 12.21 6.67 2.29
CA HIS A 146 13.65 6.43 2.23
C HIS A 146 14.00 5.09 2.88
N ALA A 147 15.07 4.47 2.41
CA ALA A 147 15.62 3.29 3.03
C ALA A 147 16.21 3.65 4.41
N ASP A 148 15.87 2.89 5.43
CA ASP A 148 16.37 3.09 6.80
C ASP A 148 17.55 2.15 7.16
N GLY A 149 18.03 1.39 6.19
CA GLY A 149 19.16 0.47 6.35
C GLY A 149 18.78 -0.91 6.87
N ARG A 150 17.54 -1.14 7.33
CA ARG A 150 17.08 -2.47 7.73
C ARG A 150 16.94 -3.37 6.49
N THR A 151 17.47 -4.57 6.59
CA THR A 151 17.30 -5.62 5.57
C THR A 151 16.96 -6.93 6.25
N ARG A 152 16.22 -7.78 5.55
CA ARG A 152 15.95 -9.15 5.99
C ARG A 152 15.78 -10.08 4.79
N VAL A 153 15.76 -11.36 5.05
CA VAL A 153 15.31 -12.35 4.06
C VAL A 153 13.79 -12.46 4.20
N GLY A 154 13.09 -12.08 3.15
CA GLY A 154 11.65 -12.28 3.04
C GLY A 154 11.36 -13.57 2.31
N SER A 155 10.31 -14.29 2.70
CA SER A 155 9.84 -15.47 1.97
C SER A 155 8.68 -15.07 1.06
N LEU A 156 8.86 -15.24 -0.24
CA LEU A 156 7.86 -15.01 -1.28
C LEU A 156 7.58 -16.34 -1.98
N HIS A 157 6.43 -16.96 -1.69
CA HIS A 157 6.04 -18.27 -2.24
C HIS A 157 7.12 -19.36 -2.09
N GLY A 158 7.75 -19.42 -0.91
CA GLY A 158 8.80 -20.41 -0.63
C GLY A 158 10.18 -20.04 -1.16
N THR A 159 10.31 -18.92 -1.90
CA THR A 159 11.60 -18.39 -2.33
C THR A 159 12.08 -17.35 -1.33
N GLU A 160 13.27 -17.52 -0.82
CA GLU A 160 13.94 -16.57 0.07
C GLU A 160 14.62 -15.47 -0.75
N LEU A 161 14.26 -14.22 -0.46
CA LEU A 161 14.73 -13.07 -1.21
C LEU A 161 15.10 -11.91 -0.27
N PRO A 162 16.18 -11.18 -0.56
CA PRO A 162 16.56 -10.03 0.25
C PRO A 162 15.54 -8.90 0.04
N VAL A 163 14.99 -8.38 1.14
CA VAL A 163 14.11 -7.21 1.14
C VAL A 163 14.72 -6.10 1.98
N SER A 164 14.50 -4.87 1.55
CA SER A 164 14.93 -3.65 2.23
C SER A 164 13.74 -2.90 2.78
N SER A 165 13.88 -2.35 3.97
CA SER A 165 12.89 -1.50 4.60
C SER A 165 12.95 -0.09 4.04
N PHE A 166 11.78 0.48 3.76
CA PHE A 166 11.59 1.88 3.46
C PHE A 166 10.63 2.47 4.48
N VAL A 167 10.94 3.67 4.96
CA VAL A 167 10.15 4.35 5.98
C VAL A 167 9.82 5.77 5.58
N ARG A 168 8.75 6.29 6.15
CA ARG A 168 8.35 7.69 6.06
C ARG A 168 7.76 8.14 7.38
N ARG A 169 8.15 9.33 7.86
CA ARG A 169 7.48 9.98 8.97
C ARG A 169 6.09 10.44 8.54
N LEU A 170 5.09 10.08 9.33
CA LEU A 170 3.70 10.45 9.11
C LEU A 170 3.40 11.67 9.98
N GLU A 171 3.55 12.88 9.41
CA GLU A 171 3.25 14.12 10.13
C GLU A 171 1.74 14.16 10.46
N ARG A 172 1.43 14.44 11.71
CA ARG A 172 0.04 14.72 12.11
C ARG A 172 -0.40 15.98 11.39
N GLY A 173 -1.38 15.88 10.50
CA GLY A 173 -2.03 17.05 9.92
C GLY A 173 -2.44 17.98 11.07
N GLN A 174 -2.06 19.24 11.03
CA GLN A 174 -2.56 20.25 11.96
C GLN A 174 -4.08 20.28 11.81
N ARG A 175 -4.78 19.56 12.69
CA ARG A 175 -6.20 19.86 12.90
C ARG A 175 -6.20 21.29 13.41
N GLY A 176 -6.72 22.22 12.59
CA GLY A 176 -6.90 23.60 12.98
C GLY A 176 -7.69 23.63 14.29
N VAL A 177 -6.99 23.87 15.39
CA VAL A 177 -7.61 24.26 16.65
C VAL A 177 -8.11 25.66 16.39
N SER A 178 -9.35 25.79 15.95
CA SER A 178 -10.10 27.07 16.03
C SER A 178 -10.17 27.40 17.52
N ARG A 179 -9.29 28.30 17.97
CA ARG A 179 -9.44 28.92 19.29
C ARG A 179 -10.84 29.53 19.34
N PRO A 180 -11.64 29.23 20.37
CA PRO A 180 -12.86 29.97 20.60
C PRO A 180 -12.51 31.45 20.77
N ALA A 181 -13.15 32.33 20.03
CA ALA A 181 -13.01 33.77 20.19
C ALA A 181 -13.44 34.12 21.63
N GLU A 182 -12.47 34.66 22.42
CA GLU A 182 -12.78 35.28 23.71
C GLU A 182 -13.78 36.42 23.45
N ARG A 183 -14.97 36.28 24.02
CA ARG A 183 -15.94 37.38 24.10
C ARG A 183 -15.35 38.46 24.99
N PRO A 184 -15.29 39.73 24.56
CA PRO A 184 -14.90 40.81 25.47
C PRO A 184 -15.96 40.99 26.54
N ALA A 185 -15.49 41.12 27.78
CA ALA A 185 -16.29 41.50 28.92
C ALA A 185 -16.96 42.87 28.64
N ARG A 186 -18.22 42.97 28.89
CA ARG A 186 -18.94 44.26 28.93
C ARG A 186 -18.94 44.72 30.38
N ASP A 187 -18.40 45.91 30.57
CA ASP A 187 -18.61 46.75 31.75
C ASP A 187 -20.07 47.20 31.83
#